data_18c3093bfd2526abf4bbd1bff6f7bd06
#
_entry.id   18c3093bfd2526abf4bbd1bff6f7bd06
#
_cell.length_a   1.000
_cell.length_b   1.000
_cell.length_c   1.000
_cell.angle_alpha   90.00
_cell.angle_beta   90.00
_cell.angle_gamma   90.00
#
_symmetry.space_group_name_H-M   'P 1'
#
loop_
_entity.id
_entity.type
_entity.pdbx_description
1 polymer ?
#
loop_
_entity_poly.entity_id
_entity_poly.type
_entity_poly.pdbx_seq_one_letter_code
_entity_poly.pdbx_strand_id
1 'polypeptide(L)'
;MVIVLFIIMLIGVLLGKMKVINSESRSTISFLIINVSMPMLIVSSSNLEFNEQTKNESMWLIIMSVAAFFFSILLAQLIFKKAVPRCATVFSNAGYMGLPVLNSILGPKGLFLGAIFQMVFHLFTWTYGISLFTKSNKFKDSLKKMINPSLIAVAIAIVLMFTGWKIPDTIQTVLKMMGELTTPLSMLLIGATLAQVSLKEVIKLKQIYLVTALRLLIIPAFVLLFLLFPSIPKISVYVVFVINAMPSAAITGILAMKYNNDEKLASSIVAFSTLISIITLFLITNVFDIASVLGLI
;
A
#
# COMPACT_ATOMS: atom_id res chain seq x y z
N MET A 1 9.52 15.08 5.77
CA MET A 1 9.47 13.67 6.22
C MET A 1 9.57 12.68 5.06
N VAL A 2 8.87 12.87 3.94
CA VAL A 2 8.92 11.97 2.76
C VAL A 2 10.32 11.88 2.14
N ILE A 3 11.12 12.97 2.15
CA ILE A 3 12.52 12.96 1.70
C ILE A 3 13.34 11.91 2.47
N VAL A 4 13.10 11.75 3.78
CA VAL A 4 13.80 10.75 4.60
C VAL A 4 13.52 9.34 4.09
N LEU A 5 12.26 9.04 3.71
CA LEU A 5 11.89 7.75 3.15
C LEU A 5 12.67 7.45 1.85
N PHE A 6 12.82 8.46 1.00
CA PHE A 6 13.59 8.32 -0.24
C PHE A 6 15.08 8.14 -0.01
N ILE A 7 15.66 8.82 0.99
CA ILE A 7 17.08 8.63 1.35
C ILE A 7 17.28 7.18 1.80
N ILE A 8 16.41 6.64 2.65
CA ILE A 8 16.50 5.24 3.08
C ILE A 8 16.35 4.29 1.88
N MET A 9 15.44 4.61 0.95
CA MET A 9 15.28 3.83 -0.27
C MET A 9 16.54 3.86 -1.14
N LEU A 10 17.23 5.00 -1.27
CA LEU A 10 18.51 5.10 -1.99
C LEU A 10 19.61 4.27 -1.33
N ILE A 11 19.66 4.23 0.01
CA ILE A 11 20.55 3.31 0.74
C ILE A 11 20.20 1.86 0.36
N GLY A 12 18.91 1.51 0.28
CA GLY A 12 18.47 0.21 -0.20
C GLY A 12 18.94 -0.12 -1.62
N VAL A 13 18.93 0.87 -2.54
CA VAL A 13 19.49 0.70 -3.91
C VAL A 13 20.98 0.38 -3.85
N LEU A 14 21.74 1.09 -3.02
CA LEU A 14 23.19 0.85 -2.85
C LEU A 14 23.45 -0.56 -2.31
N LEU A 15 22.77 -0.96 -1.25
CA LEU A 15 22.91 -2.29 -0.65
C LEU A 15 22.48 -3.41 -1.62
N GLY A 16 21.48 -3.17 -2.46
CA GLY A 16 21.07 -4.08 -3.52
C GLY A 16 22.12 -4.22 -4.62
N LYS A 17 22.74 -3.13 -5.07
CA LYS A 17 23.86 -3.13 -6.05
C LYS A 17 25.09 -3.83 -5.49
N MET A 18 25.39 -3.65 -4.21
CA MET A 18 26.50 -4.33 -3.50
C MET A 18 26.19 -5.81 -3.22
N LYS A 19 24.98 -6.30 -3.58
CA LYS A 19 24.50 -7.66 -3.29
C LYS A 19 24.43 -8.03 -1.81
N VAL A 20 24.50 -7.07 -0.90
CA VAL A 20 24.27 -7.26 0.55
C VAL A 20 22.80 -7.65 0.76
N ILE A 21 21.88 -6.93 0.11
CA ILE A 21 20.47 -7.33 0.05
C ILE A 21 20.24 -8.09 -1.27
N ASN A 22 20.44 -9.40 -1.22
CA ASN A 22 20.21 -10.34 -2.33
C ASN A 22 18.76 -10.88 -2.32
N SER A 23 18.43 -11.89 -3.13
CA SER A 23 17.09 -12.48 -3.20
C SER A 23 16.64 -13.12 -1.89
N GLU A 24 17.54 -13.80 -1.18
CA GLU A 24 17.27 -14.47 0.09
C GLU A 24 17.05 -13.45 1.22
N SER A 25 17.95 -12.45 1.33
CA SER A 25 17.81 -11.35 2.31
C SER A 25 16.51 -10.58 2.10
N ARG A 26 16.10 -10.33 0.83
CA ARG A 26 14.81 -9.68 0.52
C ARG A 26 13.62 -10.51 0.98
N SER A 27 13.67 -11.83 0.81
CA SER A 27 12.60 -12.72 1.29
C SER A 27 12.48 -12.65 2.81
N THR A 28 13.61 -12.69 3.52
CA THR A 28 13.67 -12.59 4.97
C THR A 28 13.16 -11.23 5.48
N ILE A 29 13.60 -10.13 4.86
CA ILE A 29 13.15 -8.77 5.21
C ILE A 29 11.64 -8.64 4.95
N SER A 30 11.15 -9.13 3.81
CA SER A 30 9.73 -9.14 3.48
C SER A 30 8.90 -9.94 4.49
N PHE A 31 9.41 -11.11 4.91
CA PHE A 31 8.77 -11.93 5.94
C PHE A 31 8.67 -11.18 7.28
N LEU A 32 9.75 -10.55 7.73
CA LEU A 32 9.77 -9.76 8.97
C LEU A 32 8.79 -8.58 8.91
N ILE A 33 8.71 -7.88 7.77
CA ILE A 33 7.76 -6.78 7.61
C ILE A 33 6.33 -7.29 7.74
N ILE A 34 5.94 -8.29 6.94
CA ILE A 34 4.55 -8.74 6.83
C ILE A 34 4.07 -9.45 8.09
N ASN A 35 4.95 -10.26 8.71
CA ASN A 35 4.52 -11.16 9.77
C ASN A 35 4.86 -10.65 11.18
N VAL A 36 5.73 -9.67 11.30
CA VAL A 36 6.18 -9.18 12.61
C VAL A 36 5.96 -7.67 12.73
N SER A 37 6.73 -6.85 12.00
CA SER A 37 6.76 -5.41 12.27
C SER A 37 5.45 -4.70 11.87
N MET A 38 4.88 -4.99 10.72
CA MET A 38 3.63 -4.38 10.28
C MET A 38 2.43 -4.74 11.18
N PRO A 39 2.19 -6.01 11.58
CA PRO A 39 1.18 -6.34 12.58
C PRO A 39 1.38 -5.59 13.90
N MET A 40 2.59 -5.52 14.42
CA MET A 40 2.89 -4.80 15.67
C MET A 40 2.66 -3.30 15.52
N LEU A 41 3.01 -2.71 14.37
CA LEU A 41 2.72 -1.31 14.06
C LEU A 41 1.22 -1.03 14.07
N ILE A 42 0.41 -1.90 13.47
CA ILE A 42 -1.05 -1.77 13.43
C ILE A 42 -1.64 -1.86 14.85
N VAL A 43 -1.24 -2.87 15.63
CA VAL A 43 -1.72 -3.02 17.02
C VAL A 43 -1.29 -1.82 17.88
N SER A 44 -0.06 -1.32 17.71
CA SER A 44 0.40 -0.15 18.47
C SER A 44 -0.43 1.13 18.19
N SER A 45 -1.11 1.21 17.04
CA SER A 45 -2.00 2.33 16.70
C SER A 45 -3.37 2.26 17.36
N SER A 46 -3.71 1.19 18.10
CA SER A 46 -5.02 0.98 18.72
C SER A 46 -5.31 1.87 19.95
N ASN A 47 -4.35 2.65 20.43
CA ASN A 47 -4.56 3.63 21.51
C ASN A 47 -5.41 4.85 21.10
N LEU A 48 -5.99 4.83 19.90
CA LEU A 48 -6.93 5.85 19.44
C LEU A 48 -8.31 5.60 20.02
N GLU A 49 -9.00 6.67 20.42
CA GLU A 49 -10.40 6.58 20.84
C GLU A 49 -11.30 6.22 19.63
N PHE A 50 -12.07 5.15 19.80
CA PHE A 50 -13.06 4.73 18.81
C PHE A 50 -14.40 5.42 19.10
N ASN A 51 -14.47 6.69 18.77
CA ASN A 51 -15.67 7.50 18.89
C ASN A 51 -16.52 7.46 17.60
N GLU A 52 -17.69 8.08 17.61
CA GLU A 52 -18.59 8.16 16.45
C GLU A 52 -17.92 8.81 15.23
N GLN A 53 -16.99 9.75 15.45
CA GLN A 53 -16.21 10.34 14.36
C GLN A 53 -15.31 9.30 13.69
N THR A 54 -14.51 8.55 14.46
CA THR A 54 -13.61 7.51 13.92
C THR A 54 -14.39 6.40 13.21
N LYS A 55 -15.56 6.04 13.73
CA LYS A 55 -16.49 5.09 13.11
C LYS A 55 -16.99 5.61 11.75
N ASN A 56 -17.46 6.86 11.68
CA ASN A 56 -17.90 7.48 10.45
C ASN A 56 -16.77 7.57 9.41
N GLU A 57 -15.58 8.00 9.84
CA GLU A 57 -14.38 8.05 8.99
C GLU A 57 -14.02 6.68 8.41
N SER A 58 -14.06 5.62 9.24
CA SER A 58 -13.78 4.24 8.82
C SER A 58 -14.81 3.70 7.83
N MET A 59 -16.09 4.00 8.06
CA MET A 59 -17.18 3.59 7.17
C MET A 59 -17.02 4.22 5.77
N TRP A 60 -16.84 5.53 5.71
CA TRP A 60 -16.62 6.21 4.43
C TRP A 60 -15.35 5.75 3.73
N LEU A 61 -14.29 5.49 4.50
CA LEU A 61 -13.04 4.94 3.95
C LEU A 61 -13.27 3.59 3.25
N ILE A 62 -14.03 2.69 3.86
CA ILE A 62 -14.38 1.38 3.26
C ILE A 62 -15.16 1.60 1.97
N ILE A 63 -16.20 2.44 1.99
CA ILE A 63 -17.04 2.72 0.81
C ILE A 63 -16.19 3.26 -0.34
N MET A 64 -15.37 4.27 -0.08
CA MET A 64 -14.50 4.87 -1.09
C MET A 64 -13.43 3.91 -1.59
N SER A 65 -12.87 3.08 -0.70
CA SER A 65 -11.89 2.06 -1.10
C SER A 65 -12.50 1.06 -2.07
N VAL A 66 -13.71 0.57 -1.77
CA VAL A 66 -14.46 -0.34 -2.65
C VAL A 66 -14.75 0.33 -3.99
N ALA A 67 -15.22 1.58 -3.98
CA ALA A 67 -15.48 2.36 -5.20
C ALA A 67 -14.20 2.55 -6.04
N ALA A 68 -13.06 2.88 -5.39
CA ALA A 68 -11.77 3.01 -6.06
C ALA A 68 -11.27 1.70 -6.68
N PHE A 69 -11.48 0.56 -6.01
CA PHE A 69 -11.17 -0.75 -6.58
C PHE A 69 -12.04 -1.06 -7.79
N PHE A 70 -13.36 -0.86 -7.72
CA PHE A 70 -14.24 -1.07 -8.88
C PHE A 70 -13.89 -0.18 -10.05
N PHE A 71 -13.60 1.10 -9.81
CA PHE A 71 -13.15 2.03 -10.84
C PHE A 71 -11.82 1.56 -11.47
N SER A 72 -10.86 1.17 -10.65
CA SER A 72 -9.56 0.66 -11.12
C SER A 72 -9.71 -0.63 -11.94
N ILE A 73 -10.60 -1.54 -11.52
CA ILE A 73 -10.91 -2.78 -12.23
C ILE A 73 -11.55 -2.47 -13.58
N LEU A 74 -12.52 -1.56 -13.61
CA LEU A 74 -13.19 -1.15 -14.84
C LEU A 74 -12.18 -0.59 -15.86
N LEU A 75 -11.35 0.37 -15.43
CA LEU A 75 -10.30 0.95 -16.29
C LEU A 75 -9.31 -0.12 -16.78
N ALA A 76 -8.85 -0.98 -15.88
CA ALA A 76 -7.89 -2.03 -16.22
C ALA A 76 -8.47 -3.04 -17.21
N GLN A 77 -9.75 -3.39 -17.10
CA GLN A 77 -10.43 -4.31 -18.03
C GLN A 77 -10.66 -3.69 -19.40
N LEU A 78 -11.02 -2.40 -19.45
CA LEU A 78 -11.25 -1.68 -20.71
C LEU A 78 -9.95 -1.47 -21.51
N ILE A 79 -8.84 -1.24 -20.81
CA ILE A 79 -7.58 -0.83 -21.45
C ILE A 79 -6.65 -2.03 -21.74
N PHE A 80 -6.59 -2.99 -20.83
CA PHE A 80 -5.63 -4.11 -20.93
C PHE A 80 -6.32 -5.46 -21.13
N LYS A 81 -5.70 -6.30 -21.97
CA LYS A 81 -6.14 -7.71 -22.17
C LYS A 81 -5.35 -8.70 -21.29
N LYS A 82 -4.11 -8.35 -20.92
CA LYS A 82 -3.20 -9.24 -20.17
C LYS A 82 -3.37 -9.08 -18.64
N ALA A 83 -3.15 -10.18 -17.91
CA ALA A 83 -3.29 -10.23 -16.45
C ALA A 83 -2.34 -9.28 -15.72
N VAL A 84 -1.06 -9.25 -16.07
CA VAL A 84 -0.04 -8.46 -15.40
C VAL A 84 -0.35 -6.95 -15.41
N PRO A 85 -0.60 -6.28 -16.56
CA PRO A 85 -0.96 -4.88 -16.56
C PRO A 85 -2.26 -4.58 -15.80
N ARG A 86 -3.27 -5.48 -15.87
CA ARG A 86 -4.51 -5.35 -15.08
C ARG A 86 -4.21 -5.36 -13.59
N CYS A 87 -3.47 -6.35 -13.11
CA CYS A 87 -3.09 -6.47 -11.72
C CYS A 87 -2.29 -5.25 -11.24
N ALA A 88 -1.29 -4.83 -12.00
CA ALA A 88 -0.45 -3.68 -11.67
C ALA A 88 -1.22 -2.35 -11.65
N THR A 89 -2.28 -2.21 -12.47
CA THR A 89 -3.16 -1.03 -12.45
C THR A 89 -4.07 -1.02 -11.25
N VAL A 90 -4.64 -2.17 -10.85
CA VAL A 90 -5.62 -2.25 -9.77
C VAL A 90 -4.95 -2.15 -8.39
N PHE A 91 -3.83 -2.81 -8.17
CA PHE A 91 -3.23 -2.94 -6.85
C PHE A 91 -2.09 -1.95 -6.63
N SER A 92 -2.29 -1.02 -5.69
CA SER A 92 -1.27 -0.08 -5.21
C SER A 92 -0.36 -0.72 -4.17
N ASN A 93 0.85 -0.22 -4.02
CA ASN A 93 1.79 -0.65 -2.98
C ASN A 93 1.38 -0.11 -1.59
N ALA A 94 0.15 -0.45 -1.19
CA ALA A 94 -0.49 0.03 0.02
C ALA A 94 0.28 -0.38 1.30
N GLY A 95 0.79 -1.63 1.35
CA GLY A 95 1.47 -2.17 2.54
C GLY A 95 2.88 -1.63 2.73
N TYR A 96 3.78 -1.90 1.77
CA TYR A 96 5.20 -1.55 1.93
C TYR A 96 5.47 -0.04 1.82
N MET A 97 4.63 0.71 1.12
CA MET A 97 4.83 2.13 0.90
C MET A 97 3.70 2.99 1.47
N GLY A 98 2.46 2.58 1.27
CA GLY A 98 1.29 3.35 1.70
C GLY A 98 1.21 3.53 3.21
N LEU A 99 1.28 2.46 4.00
CA LEU A 99 1.23 2.56 5.47
C LEU A 99 2.38 3.38 6.06
N PRO A 100 3.67 3.19 5.69
CA PRO A 100 4.74 4.06 6.11
C PRO A 100 4.55 5.53 5.77
N VAL A 101 4.07 5.83 4.56
CA VAL A 101 3.79 7.20 4.12
C VAL A 101 2.64 7.81 4.94
N LEU A 102 1.54 7.08 5.14
CA LEU A 102 0.42 7.53 5.98
C LEU A 102 0.83 7.78 7.42
N ASN A 103 1.62 6.88 8.02
CA ASN A 103 2.14 7.08 9.37
C ASN A 103 3.03 8.33 9.45
N SER A 104 3.79 8.59 8.40
CA SER A 104 4.67 9.75 8.30
C SER A 104 3.91 11.08 8.18
N ILE A 105 2.78 11.12 7.45
CA ILE A 105 2.02 12.34 7.16
C ILE A 105 0.91 12.57 8.19
N LEU A 106 0.16 11.53 8.55
CA LEU A 106 -1.06 11.60 9.37
C LEU A 106 -0.91 10.91 10.73
N GLY A 107 0.28 10.41 11.05
CA GLY A 107 0.56 9.74 12.33
C GLY A 107 -0.28 8.46 12.55
N PRO A 108 -0.52 8.09 13.84
CA PRO A 108 -1.24 6.86 14.20
C PRO A 108 -2.64 6.77 13.61
N LYS A 109 -3.35 7.90 13.45
CA LYS A 109 -4.70 7.93 12.86
C LYS A 109 -4.67 7.56 11.38
N GLY A 110 -3.72 8.11 10.62
CA GLY A 110 -3.52 7.75 9.21
C GLY A 110 -3.13 6.29 9.04
N LEU A 111 -2.28 5.77 9.94
CA LEU A 111 -1.90 4.36 9.96
C LEU A 111 -3.09 3.44 10.22
N PHE A 112 -3.92 3.74 11.22
CA PHE A 112 -5.12 2.97 11.54
C PHE A 112 -6.10 2.92 10.36
N LEU A 113 -6.44 4.08 9.78
CA LEU A 113 -7.31 4.15 8.61
C LEU A 113 -6.69 3.42 7.40
N GLY A 114 -5.38 3.53 7.20
CA GLY A 114 -4.65 2.78 6.19
C GLY A 114 -4.70 1.27 6.40
N ALA A 115 -4.70 0.82 7.65
CA ALA A 115 -4.86 -0.60 7.97
C ALA A 115 -6.28 -1.12 7.63
N ILE A 116 -7.31 -0.30 7.81
CA ILE A 116 -8.67 -0.61 7.34
C ILE A 116 -8.70 -0.71 5.81
N PHE A 117 -8.04 0.20 5.08
CA PHE A 117 -7.89 0.08 3.63
C PHE A 117 -7.25 -1.26 3.25
N GLN A 118 -6.24 -1.73 3.99
CA GLN A 118 -5.58 -3.02 3.74
C GLN A 118 -6.53 -4.22 3.84
N MET A 119 -7.57 -4.16 4.68
CA MET A 119 -8.59 -5.22 4.71
C MET A 119 -9.32 -5.31 3.36
N VAL A 120 -9.75 -4.17 2.82
CA VAL A 120 -10.40 -4.09 1.50
C VAL A 120 -9.41 -4.53 0.40
N PHE A 121 -8.16 -4.08 0.47
CA PHE A 121 -7.10 -4.46 -0.46
C PHE A 121 -6.90 -5.99 -0.49
N HIS A 122 -6.83 -6.65 0.67
CA HIS A 122 -6.67 -8.09 0.74
C HIS A 122 -7.89 -8.84 0.17
N LEU A 123 -9.10 -8.35 0.44
CA LEU A 123 -10.31 -8.90 -0.17
C LEU A 123 -10.21 -8.93 -1.70
N PHE A 124 -9.88 -7.79 -2.31
CA PHE A 124 -9.75 -7.70 -3.77
C PHE A 124 -8.54 -8.47 -4.31
N THR A 125 -7.43 -8.51 -3.57
CA THR A 125 -6.22 -9.26 -3.99
C THR A 125 -6.50 -10.76 -4.07
N TRP A 126 -7.14 -11.34 -3.05
CA TRP A 126 -7.39 -12.77 -2.97
C TRP A 126 -8.62 -13.22 -3.76
N THR A 127 -9.47 -12.30 -4.20
CA THR A 127 -10.59 -12.57 -5.11
C THR A 127 -10.22 -12.22 -6.55
N TYR A 128 -10.30 -10.95 -6.93
CA TYR A 128 -10.04 -10.46 -8.28
C TYR A 128 -8.57 -10.65 -8.69
N GLY A 129 -7.60 -10.32 -7.82
CA GLY A 129 -6.17 -10.43 -8.14
C GLY A 129 -5.77 -11.85 -8.57
N ILE A 130 -6.18 -12.87 -7.82
CA ILE A 130 -5.92 -14.27 -8.19
C ILE A 130 -6.68 -14.67 -9.46
N SER A 131 -7.93 -14.25 -9.62
CA SER A 131 -8.75 -14.61 -10.79
C SER A 131 -8.13 -14.15 -12.12
N LEU A 132 -7.31 -13.12 -12.11
CA LEU A 132 -6.58 -12.65 -13.30
C LEU A 132 -5.56 -13.68 -13.82
N PHE A 133 -5.00 -14.51 -12.94
CA PHE A 133 -3.92 -15.44 -13.24
C PHE A 133 -4.38 -16.90 -13.27
N THR A 134 -5.56 -17.21 -12.76
CA THR A 134 -6.08 -18.57 -12.67
C THR A 134 -7.43 -18.70 -13.34
N LYS A 135 -7.66 -19.83 -14.00
CA LYS A 135 -8.99 -20.20 -14.53
C LYS A 135 -9.86 -20.91 -13.47
N SER A 136 -9.35 -21.14 -12.27
CA SER A 136 -10.01 -21.95 -11.23
C SER A 136 -10.76 -21.06 -10.24
N ASN A 137 -12.08 -21.22 -10.15
CA ASN A 137 -12.97 -20.59 -9.19
C ASN A 137 -12.92 -21.24 -7.78
N LYS A 138 -11.75 -21.51 -7.23
CA LYS A 138 -11.61 -22.02 -5.85
C LYS A 138 -11.69 -20.86 -4.85
N PHE A 139 -12.84 -20.22 -4.77
CA PHE A 139 -13.09 -19.11 -3.85
C PHE A 139 -12.83 -19.49 -2.37
N LYS A 140 -13.16 -20.74 -1.97
CA LYS A 140 -12.88 -21.23 -0.60
C LYS A 140 -11.38 -21.26 -0.25
N ASP A 141 -10.52 -21.64 -1.19
CA ASP A 141 -9.05 -21.65 -0.97
C ASP A 141 -8.49 -20.22 -0.90
N SER A 142 -9.14 -19.28 -1.58
CA SER A 142 -8.79 -17.86 -1.51
C SER A 142 -9.13 -17.24 -0.16
N LEU A 143 -10.28 -17.59 0.43
CA LEU A 143 -10.70 -17.10 1.75
C LEU A 143 -9.72 -17.50 2.87
N LYS A 144 -9.19 -18.73 2.86
CA LYS A 144 -8.18 -19.16 3.83
C LYS A 144 -6.88 -18.33 3.75
N LYS A 145 -6.52 -17.87 2.55
CA LYS A 145 -5.33 -17.04 2.33
C LYS A 145 -5.52 -15.56 2.67
N MET A 146 -6.77 -15.13 2.87
CA MET A 146 -7.07 -13.78 3.38
C MET A 146 -6.63 -13.61 4.83
N ILE A 147 -6.67 -14.69 5.64
CA ILE A 147 -6.23 -14.66 7.02
C ILE A 147 -4.70 -14.55 7.03
N ASN A 148 -4.21 -13.35 7.29
CA ASN A 148 -2.80 -13.05 7.39
C ASN A 148 -2.54 -12.24 8.67
N PRO A 149 -1.27 -12.17 9.17
CA PRO A 149 -0.96 -11.49 10.42
C PRO A 149 -1.41 -10.04 10.50
N SER A 150 -1.36 -9.30 9.38
CA SER A 150 -1.83 -7.91 9.33
C SER A 150 -3.34 -7.80 9.51
N LEU A 151 -4.13 -8.72 8.91
CA LEU A 151 -5.59 -8.75 9.09
C LEU A 151 -5.96 -9.09 10.54
N ILE A 152 -5.24 -10.04 11.15
CA ILE A 152 -5.42 -10.39 12.57
C ILE A 152 -5.09 -9.17 13.44
N ALA A 153 -4.01 -8.46 13.14
CA ALA A 153 -3.61 -7.25 13.87
C ALA A 153 -4.68 -6.14 13.77
N VAL A 154 -5.31 -5.95 12.60
CA VAL A 154 -6.44 -5.01 12.45
C VAL A 154 -7.62 -5.44 13.30
N ALA A 155 -7.98 -6.72 13.30
CA ALA A 155 -9.07 -7.22 14.14
C ALA A 155 -8.77 -7.00 15.64
N ILE A 156 -7.55 -7.29 16.10
CA ILE A 156 -7.11 -7.01 17.47
C ILE A 156 -7.19 -5.51 17.77
N ALA A 157 -6.67 -4.65 16.90
CA ALA A 157 -6.71 -3.20 17.08
C ALA A 157 -8.16 -2.68 17.22
N ILE A 158 -9.06 -3.16 16.38
CA ILE A 158 -10.49 -2.82 16.44
C ILE A 158 -11.09 -3.27 17.79
N VAL A 159 -10.85 -4.51 18.23
CA VAL A 159 -11.35 -5.03 19.52
C VAL A 159 -10.83 -4.18 20.68
N LEU A 160 -9.54 -3.85 20.70
CA LEU A 160 -8.94 -3.00 21.74
C LEU A 160 -9.60 -1.62 21.79
N MET A 161 -9.84 -1.01 20.63
CA MET A 161 -10.50 0.28 20.52
C MET A 161 -11.96 0.25 21.00
N PHE A 162 -12.71 -0.83 20.66
CA PHE A 162 -14.10 -0.98 21.09
C PHE A 162 -14.23 -1.25 22.60
N THR A 163 -13.33 -2.03 23.16
CA THR A 163 -13.36 -2.38 24.60
C THR A 163 -12.79 -1.29 25.49
N GLY A 164 -12.02 -0.34 24.90
CA GLY A 164 -11.27 0.66 25.67
C GLY A 164 -10.14 0.06 26.52
N TRP A 165 -9.80 -1.23 26.29
CA TRP A 165 -8.75 -1.91 27.04
C TRP A 165 -7.38 -1.36 26.65
N LYS A 166 -6.69 -0.78 27.62
CA LYS A 166 -5.35 -0.22 27.43
C LYS A 166 -4.29 -1.30 27.50
N ILE A 167 -3.46 -1.37 26.48
CA ILE A 167 -2.28 -2.24 26.46
C ILE A 167 -1.31 -1.75 27.56
N PRO A 168 -0.74 -2.64 28.41
CA PRO A 168 0.28 -2.26 29.39
C PRO A 168 1.46 -1.53 28.72
N ASP A 169 1.99 -0.48 29.36
CA ASP A 169 3.00 0.41 28.77
C ASP A 169 4.24 -0.32 28.24
N THR A 170 4.70 -1.35 28.97
CA THR A 170 5.84 -2.17 28.53
C THR A 170 5.55 -2.88 27.20
N ILE A 171 4.35 -3.48 27.06
CA ILE A 171 3.93 -4.18 25.84
C ILE A 171 3.75 -3.16 24.71
N GLN A 172 3.13 -2.02 24.99
CA GLN A 172 2.95 -0.93 24.03
C GLN A 172 4.30 -0.41 23.50
N THR A 173 5.29 -0.30 24.37
CA THR A 173 6.66 0.10 23.96
C THR A 173 7.28 -0.93 23.02
N VAL A 174 7.16 -2.22 23.32
CA VAL A 174 7.65 -3.29 22.44
C VAL A 174 6.96 -3.25 21.08
N LEU A 175 5.61 -3.15 21.06
CA LEU A 175 4.83 -3.08 19.84
C LEU A 175 5.25 -1.88 18.98
N LYS A 176 5.48 -0.73 19.61
CA LYS A 176 5.91 0.50 18.93
C LYS A 176 7.31 0.34 18.35
N MET A 177 8.30 -0.07 19.16
CA MET A 177 9.69 -0.24 18.71
C MET A 177 9.80 -1.24 17.56
N MET A 178 9.17 -2.40 17.68
CA MET A 178 9.16 -3.40 16.61
C MET A 178 8.35 -2.94 15.40
N GLY A 179 7.25 -2.24 15.62
CA GLY A 179 6.42 -1.68 14.56
C GLY A 179 7.13 -0.61 13.74
N GLU A 180 7.92 0.25 14.37
CA GLU A 180 8.69 1.32 13.72
C GLU A 180 9.74 0.78 12.73
N LEU A 181 10.17 -0.48 12.86
CA LEU A 181 11.02 -1.14 11.87
C LEU A 181 10.35 -1.28 10.50
N THR A 182 9.01 -1.26 10.43
CA THR A 182 8.27 -1.42 9.17
C THR A 182 8.71 -0.39 8.13
N THR A 183 8.80 0.86 8.51
CA THR A 183 9.12 1.96 7.60
C THR A 183 10.54 1.83 7.00
N PRO A 184 11.63 1.75 7.78
CA PRO A 184 12.96 1.65 7.21
C PRO A 184 13.18 0.34 6.45
N LEU A 185 12.71 -0.80 6.97
CA LEU A 185 12.86 -2.08 6.28
C LEU A 185 12.11 -2.10 4.94
N SER A 186 10.91 -1.52 4.87
CA SER A 186 10.16 -1.41 3.62
C SER A 186 10.88 -0.57 2.59
N MET A 187 11.45 0.58 2.98
CA MET A 187 12.17 1.45 2.06
C MET A 187 13.47 0.79 1.57
N LEU A 188 14.22 0.11 2.45
CA LEU A 188 15.40 -0.66 2.05
C LEU A 188 15.05 -1.78 1.08
N LEU A 189 13.96 -2.50 1.34
CA LEU A 189 13.47 -3.58 0.48
C LEU A 189 13.09 -3.08 -0.91
N ILE A 190 12.34 -1.98 -0.98
CA ILE A 190 11.94 -1.34 -2.24
C ILE A 190 13.18 -0.89 -3.01
N GLY A 191 14.11 -0.21 -2.35
CA GLY A 191 15.36 0.22 -2.96
C GLY A 191 16.20 -0.93 -3.52
N ALA A 192 16.37 -2.01 -2.75
CA ALA A 192 17.10 -3.19 -3.18
C ALA A 192 16.40 -3.90 -4.36
N THR A 193 15.08 -3.83 -4.43
CA THR A 193 14.33 -4.36 -5.57
C THR A 193 14.55 -3.54 -6.83
N LEU A 194 14.54 -2.20 -6.71
CA LEU A 194 14.85 -1.30 -7.82
C LEU A 194 16.26 -1.50 -8.39
N ALA A 195 17.23 -1.83 -7.54
CA ALA A 195 18.62 -2.07 -7.95
C ALA A 195 18.81 -3.21 -8.96
N GLN A 196 17.85 -4.14 -9.03
CA GLN A 196 17.93 -5.33 -9.89
C GLN A 196 17.30 -5.13 -11.27
N VAL A 197 16.62 -4.00 -11.48
CA VAL A 197 15.88 -3.74 -12.71
C VAL A 197 16.72 -2.93 -13.68
N SER A 198 16.88 -3.41 -14.92
CA SER A 198 17.54 -2.68 -16.01
C SER A 198 16.61 -1.60 -16.57
N LEU A 199 16.84 -0.35 -16.19
CA LEU A 199 16.04 0.80 -16.67
C LEU A 199 16.03 0.88 -18.20
N LYS A 200 17.14 0.55 -18.88
CA LYS A 200 17.24 0.58 -20.34
C LYS A 200 16.25 -0.39 -21.02
N GLU A 201 15.95 -1.53 -20.39
CA GLU A 201 14.98 -2.49 -20.93
C GLU A 201 13.54 -2.07 -20.56
N VAL A 202 13.35 -1.54 -19.36
CA VAL A 202 12.06 -1.14 -18.84
C VAL A 202 11.42 -0.04 -19.71
N ILE A 203 12.17 1.00 -20.04
CA ILE A 203 11.64 2.15 -20.82
C ILE A 203 11.19 1.79 -22.25
N LYS A 204 11.55 0.62 -22.78
CA LYS A 204 11.11 0.16 -24.10
C LYS A 204 9.68 -0.41 -24.09
N LEU A 205 9.13 -0.74 -22.93
CA LEU A 205 7.83 -1.38 -22.79
C LEU A 205 6.70 -0.34 -22.73
N LYS A 206 5.98 -0.10 -23.82
CA LYS A 206 4.89 0.92 -23.91
C LYS A 206 3.84 0.79 -22.80
N GLN A 207 3.53 -0.44 -22.37
CA GLN A 207 2.50 -0.70 -21.34
C GLN A 207 2.85 -0.11 -19.97
N ILE A 208 4.13 0.05 -19.63
CA ILE A 208 4.54 0.60 -18.33
C ILE A 208 4.11 2.06 -18.15
N TYR A 209 4.18 2.87 -19.22
CA TYR A 209 3.80 4.27 -19.17
C TYR A 209 2.31 4.42 -18.89
N LEU A 210 1.50 3.63 -19.59
CA LEU A 210 0.04 3.69 -19.43
C LEU A 210 -0.39 3.20 -18.06
N VAL A 211 0.16 2.07 -17.56
CA VAL A 211 -0.12 1.57 -16.21
C VAL A 211 0.30 2.60 -15.17
N THR A 212 1.48 3.20 -15.32
CA THR A 212 2.00 4.19 -14.37
C THR A 212 1.12 5.46 -14.36
N ALA A 213 0.70 5.95 -15.52
CA ALA A 213 -0.19 7.10 -15.61
C ALA A 213 -1.56 6.83 -14.97
N LEU A 214 -2.15 5.67 -15.25
CA LEU A 214 -3.42 5.27 -14.62
C LEU A 214 -3.26 5.17 -13.11
N ARG A 215 -2.18 4.54 -12.62
CA ARG A 215 -1.95 4.27 -11.21
C ARG A 215 -1.63 5.54 -10.41
N LEU A 216 -0.77 6.40 -10.92
CA LEU A 216 -0.27 7.56 -10.18
C LEU A 216 -1.08 8.84 -10.41
N LEU A 217 -1.89 8.91 -11.47
CA LEU A 217 -2.65 10.12 -11.82
C LEU A 217 -4.16 9.88 -11.86
N ILE A 218 -4.63 8.98 -12.72
CA ILE A 218 -6.07 8.84 -13.02
C ILE A 218 -6.84 8.26 -11.83
N ILE A 219 -6.36 7.17 -11.23
CA ILE A 219 -7.04 6.53 -10.10
C ILE A 219 -7.05 7.44 -8.85
N PRO A 220 -5.93 8.08 -8.46
CA PRO A 220 -5.96 9.05 -7.38
C PRO A 220 -6.88 10.24 -7.67
N ALA A 221 -6.87 10.77 -8.91
CA ALA A 221 -7.75 11.88 -9.29
C ALA A 221 -9.23 11.53 -9.14
N PHE A 222 -9.62 10.28 -9.47
CA PHE A 222 -10.98 9.80 -9.20
C PHE A 222 -11.34 9.88 -7.71
N VAL A 223 -10.42 9.52 -6.82
CA VAL A 223 -10.66 9.59 -5.37
C VAL A 223 -10.89 11.03 -4.90
N LEU A 224 -10.20 12.01 -5.49
CA LEU A 224 -10.40 13.42 -5.13
C LEU A 224 -11.80 13.93 -5.47
N LEU A 225 -12.55 13.29 -6.38
CA LEU A 225 -13.94 13.66 -6.66
C LEU A 225 -14.84 13.52 -5.42
N PHE A 226 -14.48 12.66 -4.46
CA PHE A 226 -15.23 12.53 -3.21
C PHE A 226 -15.15 13.78 -2.33
N LEU A 227 -14.17 14.67 -2.54
CA LEU A 227 -14.09 15.98 -1.85
C LEU A 227 -15.25 16.92 -2.23
N LEU A 228 -15.93 16.65 -3.36
CA LEU A 228 -17.12 17.42 -3.77
C LEU A 228 -18.32 17.18 -2.86
N PHE A 229 -18.28 16.15 -2.01
CA PHE A 229 -19.36 15.79 -1.10
C PHE A 229 -19.00 16.20 0.35
N PRO A 230 -19.58 17.29 0.89
CA PRO A 230 -19.21 17.82 2.22
C PRO A 230 -19.48 16.85 3.38
N SER A 231 -20.40 15.88 3.20
CA SER A 231 -20.73 14.86 4.20
C SER A 231 -19.63 13.80 4.38
N ILE A 232 -18.67 13.71 3.45
CA ILE A 232 -17.60 12.74 3.52
C ILE A 232 -16.44 13.31 4.33
N PRO A 233 -15.95 12.61 5.38
CA PRO A 233 -14.81 13.07 6.16
C PRO A 233 -13.55 13.21 5.28
N LYS A 234 -12.99 14.42 5.24
CA LYS A 234 -11.83 14.73 4.40
C LYS A 234 -10.65 13.78 4.67
N ILE A 235 -10.38 13.45 5.94
CA ILE A 235 -9.28 12.54 6.30
C ILE A 235 -9.42 11.17 5.62
N SER A 236 -10.65 10.65 5.50
CA SER A 236 -10.90 9.37 4.81
C SER A 236 -10.60 9.47 3.31
N VAL A 237 -10.97 10.60 2.68
CA VAL A 237 -10.64 10.86 1.27
C VAL A 237 -9.13 10.92 1.10
N TYR A 238 -8.42 11.63 1.97
CA TYR A 238 -6.96 11.75 1.88
C TYR A 238 -6.24 10.43 2.07
N VAL A 239 -6.66 9.59 3.02
CA VAL A 239 -6.07 8.27 3.22
C VAL A 239 -6.25 7.40 1.98
N VAL A 240 -7.46 7.33 1.42
CA VAL A 240 -7.74 6.57 0.19
C VAL A 240 -6.96 7.15 -1.00
N PHE A 241 -6.87 8.48 -1.11
CA PHE A 241 -6.10 9.16 -2.14
C PHE A 241 -4.61 8.83 -2.05
N VAL A 242 -3.99 9.01 -0.88
CA VAL A 242 -2.56 8.74 -0.67
C VAL A 242 -2.23 7.29 -1.03
N ILE A 243 -3.03 6.33 -0.54
CA ILE A 243 -2.78 4.91 -0.86
C ILE A 243 -2.97 4.62 -2.35
N ASN A 244 -3.97 5.25 -2.99
CA ASN A 244 -4.16 5.10 -4.43
C ASN A 244 -3.13 5.86 -5.27
N ALA A 245 -2.40 6.80 -4.72
CA ALA A 245 -1.26 7.45 -5.35
C ALA A 245 0.07 6.67 -5.19
N MET A 246 0.05 5.54 -4.45
CA MET A 246 1.22 4.66 -4.37
C MET A 246 1.45 3.93 -5.70
N PRO A 247 2.71 3.56 -6.03
CA PRO A 247 3.03 2.81 -7.23
C PRO A 247 2.38 1.43 -7.26
N SER A 248 2.55 0.70 -8.35
CA SER A 248 2.05 -0.66 -8.49
C SER A 248 2.61 -1.59 -7.41
N ALA A 249 1.76 -2.45 -6.87
CA ALA A 249 2.11 -3.34 -5.76
C ALA A 249 3.09 -4.44 -6.17
N ALA A 250 4.03 -4.77 -5.28
CA ALA A 250 4.95 -5.89 -5.42
C ALA A 250 4.22 -7.25 -5.57
N ILE A 251 2.99 -7.37 -5.06
CA ILE A 251 2.15 -8.56 -5.23
C ILE A 251 1.93 -8.91 -6.72
N THR A 252 1.99 -7.94 -7.62
CA THR A 252 1.90 -8.17 -9.07
C THR A 252 3.02 -9.10 -9.57
N GLY A 253 4.25 -8.88 -9.13
CA GLY A 253 5.38 -9.73 -9.43
C GLY A 253 5.25 -11.12 -8.80
N ILE A 254 4.83 -11.17 -7.54
CA ILE A 254 4.62 -12.43 -6.80
C ILE A 254 3.56 -13.30 -7.49
N LEU A 255 2.44 -12.72 -7.91
CA LEU A 255 1.39 -13.46 -8.61
C LEU A 255 1.85 -13.88 -10.01
N ALA A 256 2.55 -13.01 -10.74
CA ALA A 256 3.10 -13.35 -12.05
C ALA A 256 4.05 -14.54 -11.97
N MET A 257 4.99 -14.55 -11.03
CA MET A 257 5.92 -15.65 -10.78
C MET A 257 5.18 -16.93 -10.38
N LYS A 258 4.28 -16.85 -9.39
CA LYS A 258 3.56 -18.00 -8.85
C LYS A 258 2.71 -18.74 -9.90
N TYR A 259 2.15 -18.00 -10.86
CA TYR A 259 1.27 -18.53 -11.89
C TYR A 259 1.92 -18.57 -13.27
N ASN A 260 3.27 -18.58 -13.34
CA ASN A 260 4.06 -18.69 -14.57
C ASN A 260 3.61 -17.68 -15.65
N ASN A 261 3.43 -16.44 -15.28
CA ASN A 261 3.08 -15.33 -16.16
C ASN A 261 4.30 -14.43 -16.42
N ASP A 262 4.12 -13.30 -17.09
CA ASP A 262 5.19 -12.36 -17.48
C ASP A 262 5.78 -11.61 -16.26
N GLU A 263 6.67 -12.30 -15.51
CA GLU A 263 7.36 -11.77 -14.34
C GLU A 263 8.25 -10.56 -14.69
N LYS A 264 8.89 -10.59 -15.87
CA LYS A 264 9.75 -9.50 -16.33
C LYS A 264 8.93 -8.21 -16.51
N LEU A 265 7.76 -8.31 -17.16
CA LEU A 265 6.86 -7.16 -17.29
C LEU A 265 6.34 -6.68 -15.93
N ALA A 266 5.96 -7.59 -15.03
CA ALA A 266 5.47 -7.26 -13.70
C ALA A 266 6.52 -6.47 -12.88
N SER A 267 7.74 -6.99 -12.81
CA SER A 267 8.86 -6.34 -12.11
C SER A 267 9.21 -4.98 -12.74
N SER A 268 9.16 -4.90 -14.08
CA SER A 268 9.41 -3.66 -14.81
C SER A 268 8.37 -2.57 -14.50
N ILE A 269 7.06 -2.92 -14.47
CA ILE A 269 5.99 -1.99 -14.13
C ILE A 269 6.14 -1.51 -12.68
N VAL A 270 6.36 -2.42 -11.73
CA VAL A 270 6.54 -2.08 -10.32
C VAL A 270 7.72 -1.13 -10.14
N ALA A 271 8.88 -1.45 -10.74
CA ALA A 271 10.06 -0.63 -10.63
C ALA A 271 9.88 0.76 -11.25
N PHE A 272 9.34 0.83 -12.47
CA PHE A 272 9.15 2.12 -13.15
C PHE A 272 8.13 2.99 -12.42
N SER A 273 6.97 2.45 -12.05
CA SER A 273 5.98 3.20 -11.29
C SER A 273 6.52 3.67 -9.93
N THR A 274 7.38 2.87 -9.26
CA THR A 274 8.04 3.27 -8.02
C THR A 274 9.01 4.43 -8.24
N LEU A 275 9.80 4.43 -9.32
CA LEU A 275 10.68 5.54 -9.64
C LEU A 275 9.90 6.84 -9.91
N ILE A 276 8.83 6.76 -10.70
CA ILE A 276 8.00 7.93 -10.99
C ILE A 276 7.24 8.41 -9.75
N SER A 277 6.86 7.48 -8.84
CA SER A 277 6.18 7.84 -7.61
C SER A 277 7.01 8.72 -6.66
N ILE A 278 8.34 8.73 -6.79
CA ILE A 278 9.21 9.66 -6.05
C ILE A 278 8.78 11.10 -6.31
N ILE A 279 8.57 11.43 -7.59
CA ILE A 279 8.18 12.78 -8.02
C ILE A 279 6.73 13.06 -7.60
N THR A 280 5.80 12.13 -7.87
CA THR A 280 4.38 12.35 -7.57
C THR A 280 4.13 12.45 -6.07
N LEU A 281 4.80 11.66 -5.23
CA LEU A 281 4.67 11.74 -3.78
C LEU A 281 5.26 13.04 -3.22
N PHE A 282 6.39 13.49 -3.75
CA PHE A 282 6.93 14.78 -3.37
C PHE A 282 5.94 15.91 -3.67
N LEU A 283 5.29 15.90 -4.83
CA LEU A 283 4.27 16.89 -5.18
C LEU A 283 3.04 16.77 -4.28
N ILE A 284 2.55 15.55 -4.03
CA ILE A 284 1.40 15.30 -3.15
C ILE A 284 1.65 15.82 -1.75
N THR A 285 2.82 15.52 -1.15
CA THR A 285 3.13 15.95 0.22
C THR A 285 3.24 17.46 0.34
N ASN A 286 3.83 18.15 -0.64
CA ASN A 286 3.86 19.61 -0.63
C ASN A 286 2.45 20.22 -0.76
N VAL A 287 1.56 19.62 -1.57
CA VAL A 287 0.16 20.06 -1.66
C VAL A 287 -0.57 19.84 -0.33
N PHE A 288 -0.32 18.74 0.37
CA PHE A 288 -0.88 18.48 1.69
C PHE A 288 -0.38 19.48 2.73
N ASP A 289 0.92 19.76 2.75
CA ASP A 289 1.49 20.75 3.68
C ASP A 289 0.86 22.15 3.45
N ILE A 290 0.70 22.54 2.18
CA ILE A 290 0.04 23.80 1.81
C ILE A 290 -1.43 23.77 2.22
N ALA A 291 -2.17 22.68 1.97
CA ALA A 291 -3.57 22.55 2.32
C ALA A 291 -3.80 22.57 3.84
N SER A 292 -2.89 22.01 4.64
CA SER A 292 -2.93 22.05 6.10
C SER A 292 -2.66 23.48 6.62
N VAL A 293 -1.68 24.19 6.05
CA VAL A 293 -1.39 25.59 6.38
C VAL A 293 -2.57 26.52 6.05
N LEU A 294 -3.31 26.20 4.98
CA LEU A 294 -4.51 26.96 4.57
C LEU A 294 -5.79 26.56 5.32
N GLY A 295 -5.71 25.61 6.29
CA GLY A 295 -6.87 25.14 7.04
C GLY A 295 -7.91 24.39 6.18
N LEU A 296 -7.48 23.89 5.02
CA LEU A 296 -8.34 23.14 4.09
C LEU A 296 -8.48 21.66 4.50
N ILE A 297 -7.57 21.21 5.37
CA ILE A 297 -7.51 19.84 5.91
C ILE A 297 -7.42 19.89 7.43
#